data_a70b702f7a3173c0729ff0daf2efcf6e
#
_entry.id   a70b702f7a3173c0729ff0daf2efcf6e
#
_cell.length_a   1.000
_cell.length_b   1.000
_cell.length_c   1.000
_cell.angle_alpha   90.00
_cell.angle_beta   90.00
_cell.angle_gamma   90.00
#
_symmetry.space_group_name_H-M   'P 1'
#
loop_
_entity.id
_entity.type
_entity.pdbx_description
1 polymer ?
#
loop_
_entity_poly.entity_id
_entity_poly.type
_entity_poly.pdbx_seq_one_letter_code
_entity_poly.pdbx_strand_id
1 'polypeptide(L)'
;MSDISALGNPRDHEAGQIPETGQETHSIIRKVAWRLMPLIMICYLFAFFDRINISFAKFQLQHDLGFTDTAYGLGASLFVIGYVLFEVPGNMLLYKVGARRWIARIMISWGLATAAMVFVHTEWQFYGLRFLIGAMEAGFAPGVLYYLTLWFPASYRGRITSLLFLASA
;
A
#
# COMPACT_ATOMS: atom_id res chain seq x y z
N MET A 1 -58.89 -38.01 33.60
CA MET A 1 -58.64 -37.47 32.22
C MET A 1 -57.97 -36.13 32.46
N SER A 2 -56.67 -36.17 32.54
CA SER A 2 -55.79 -35.07 32.95
C SER A 2 -55.14 -34.42 31.76
N ASP A 3 -55.18 -33.12 31.77
CA ASP A 3 -54.65 -32.14 30.81
C ASP A 3 -53.20 -32.44 30.37
N ILE A 4 -53.05 -32.64 29.05
CA ILE A 4 -51.75 -32.67 28.35
C ILE A 4 -51.70 -31.51 27.34
N SER A 5 -52.08 -30.29 27.73
CA SER A 5 -52.08 -29.13 26.85
C SER A 5 -51.10 -28.00 27.23
N ALA A 6 -50.14 -28.28 28.14
CA ALA A 6 -49.20 -27.28 28.61
C ALA A 6 -47.71 -27.54 28.28
N LEU A 7 -47.44 -28.38 27.25
CA LEU A 7 -46.06 -28.50 26.72
C LEU A 7 -45.91 -27.58 25.51
N GLY A 8 -45.52 -26.33 25.77
CA GLY A 8 -45.10 -25.43 24.75
C GLY A 8 -44.04 -26.07 23.85
N ASN A 9 -44.22 -25.90 22.54
CA ASN A 9 -43.34 -26.44 21.51
C ASN A 9 -41.89 -25.93 21.72
N PRO A 10 -40.89 -26.81 21.89
CA PRO A 10 -39.49 -26.39 22.07
C PRO A 10 -38.93 -25.61 20.89
N ARG A 11 -39.68 -25.52 19.77
CA ARG A 11 -39.25 -24.81 18.55
C ARG A 11 -39.56 -23.31 18.57
N ASP A 12 -40.36 -22.81 19.54
CA ASP A 12 -40.75 -21.41 19.57
C ASP A 12 -39.71 -20.52 20.30
N HIS A 13 -38.70 -21.12 20.93
CA HIS A 13 -37.60 -20.39 21.58
C HIS A 13 -36.36 -20.16 20.70
N GLU A 14 -36.28 -20.79 19.51
CA GLU A 14 -35.14 -20.62 18.59
C GLU A 14 -35.36 -19.64 17.43
N ALA A 15 -36.55 -19.07 17.31
CA ALA A 15 -36.91 -18.22 16.17
C ALA A 15 -36.55 -16.73 16.33
N GLY A 16 -35.75 -16.36 17.36
CA GLY A 16 -35.56 -14.96 17.75
C GLY A 16 -34.14 -14.42 17.70
N GLN A 17 -33.13 -15.17 17.25
CA GLN A 17 -31.73 -14.67 17.27
C GLN A 17 -30.98 -15.05 15.99
N ILE A 18 -31.36 -14.50 14.86
CA ILE A 18 -30.55 -14.43 13.64
C ILE A 18 -30.00 -13.02 13.53
N PRO A 19 -28.73 -12.86 13.21
CA PRO A 19 -27.68 -12.40 14.07
C PRO A 19 -27.41 -10.90 13.90
N GLU A 20 -27.31 -10.20 14.96
CA GLU A 20 -26.69 -8.86 15.07
C GLU A 20 -25.23 -8.84 14.53
N THR A 21 -24.60 -10.00 14.36
CA THR A 21 -23.23 -10.22 13.86
C THR A 21 -22.97 -9.57 12.51
N GLY A 22 -23.95 -9.51 11.61
CA GLY A 22 -23.78 -8.92 10.27
C GLY A 22 -23.68 -7.39 10.31
N GLN A 23 -24.56 -6.73 11.05
CA GLN A 23 -24.60 -5.27 11.14
C GLN A 23 -23.42 -4.72 11.96
N GLU A 24 -23.04 -5.39 13.03
CA GLU A 24 -21.86 -5.03 13.82
C GLU A 24 -20.57 -5.19 13.00
N THR A 25 -20.42 -6.28 12.28
CA THR A 25 -19.28 -6.51 11.39
C THR A 25 -19.18 -5.41 10.31
N HIS A 26 -20.30 -5.05 9.70
CA HIS A 26 -20.35 -3.94 8.73
C HIS A 26 -19.95 -2.58 9.34
N SER A 27 -20.37 -2.30 10.55
CA SER A 27 -20.04 -1.05 11.24
C SER A 27 -18.54 -0.97 11.58
N ILE A 28 -17.94 -2.08 12.01
CA ILE A 28 -16.52 -2.18 12.31
C ILE A 28 -15.69 -2.04 11.04
N ILE A 29 -16.03 -2.76 9.97
CA ILE A 29 -15.36 -2.67 8.68
C ILE A 29 -15.40 -1.23 8.16
N ARG A 30 -16.54 -0.55 8.26
CA ARG A 30 -16.68 0.84 7.84
C ARG A 30 -15.80 1.79 8.66
N LYS A 31 -15.74 1.64 9.97
CA LYS A 31 -14.86 2.44 10.84
C LYS A 31 -13.38 2.22 10.52
N VAL A 32 -12.98 0.97 10.29
CA VAL A 32 -11.61 0.62 9.90
C VAL A 32 -11.29 1.21 8.52
N ALA A 33 -12.19 1.07 7.55
CA ALA A 33 -12.02 1.62 6.21
C ALA A 33 -11.84 3.15 6.26
N TRP A 34 -12.71 3.88 6.95
CA TRP A 34 -12.61 5.34 7.07
C TRP A 34 -11.32 5.84 7.72
N ARG A 35 -10.69 5.03 8.54
CA ARG A 35 -9.45 5.39 9.24
C ARG A 35 -8.19 4.98 8.49
N LEU A 36 -8.27 3.88 7.76
CA LEU A 36 -7.13 3.24 7.10
C LEU A 36 -6.98 3.67 5.65
N MET A 37 -8.10 3.75 4.92
CA MET A 37 -8.10 4.08 3.49
C MET A 37 -7.54 5.46 3.17
N PRO A 38 -7.88 6.56 3.89
CA PRO A 38 -7.31 7.86 3.59
C PRO A 38 -5.79 7.87 3.71
N LEU A 39 -5.23 7.20 4.74
CA LEU A 39 -3.79 7.11 4.95
C LEU A 39 -3.12 6.37 3.79
N ILE A 40 -3.66 5.22 3.41
CA ILE A 40 -3.12 4.41 2.31
C ILE A 40 -3.24 5.17 0.97
N MET A 41 -4.36 5.83 0.72
CA MET A 41 -4.55 6.66 -0.49
C MET A 41 -3.54 7.80 -0.56
N ILE A 42 -3.27 8.48 0.54
CA ILE A 42 -2.23 9.51 0.63
C ILE A 42 -0.85 8.90 0.30
N CYS A 43 -0.51 7.74 0.86
CA CYS A 43 0.75 7.06 0.55
C CYS A 43 0.86 6.71 -0.94
N TYR A 44 -0.21 6.21 -1.55
CA TYR A 44 -0.25 5.94 -3.00
C TYR A 44 -0.13 7.21 -3.84
N LEU A 45 -0.79 8.28 -3.42
CA LEU A 45 -0.70 9.57 -4.08
C LEU A 45 0.74 10.11 -4.06
N PHE A 46 1.43 10.01 -2.92
CA PHE A 46 2.85 10.39 -2.84
C PHE A 46 3.73 9.50 -3.73
N ALA A 47 3.49 8.19 -3.80
CA ALA A 47 4.20 7.28 -4.68
C ALA A 47 3.98 7.65 -6.17
N PHE A 48 2.77 8.06 -6.53
CA PHE A 48 2.45 8.55 -7.86
C PHE A 48 3.15 9.88 -8.17
N PHE A 49 3.12 10.83 -7.25
CA PHE A 49 3.82 12.11 -7.40
C PHE A 49 5.33 11.95 -7.54
N ASP A 50 5.95 11.03 -6.82
CA ASP A 50 7.39 10.77 -6.96
C ASP A 50 7.75 10.32 -8.37
N ARG A 51 6.94 9.44 -8.96
CA ARG A 51 7.13 8.97 -10.35
C ARG A 51 6.93 10.07 -11.38
N ILE A 52 6.00 11.00 -11.16
CA ILE A 52 5.79 12.14 -12.04
C ILE A 52 6.90 13.18 -11.85
N ASN A 53 7.27 13.46 -10.62
CA ASN A 53 8.26 14.47 -10.27
C ASN A 53 9.60 14.23 -10.98
N ILE A 54 10.02 12.98 -11.11
CA ILE A 54 11.27 12.65 -11.80
C ILE A 54 11.21 13.02 -13.30
N SER A 55 10.03 12.98 -13.90
CA SER A 55 9.86 13.39 -15.31
C SER A 55 10.01 14.90 -15.48
N PHE A 56 9.54 15.68 -14.50
CA PHE A 56 9.77 17.15 -14.48
C PHE A 56 11.21 17.49 -14.11
N ALA A 57 11.81 16.77 -13.16
CA ALA A 57 13.20 16.94 -12.78
C ALA A 57 14.17 16.67 -13.94
N LYS A 58 13.77 15.88 -14.94
CA LYS A 58 14.57 15.65 -16.16
C LYS A 58 15.03 16.95 -16.80
N PHE A 59 14.10 17.87 -17.04
CA PHE A 59 14.41 19.15 -17.70
C PHE A 59 15.40 19.96 -16.89
N GLN A 60 15.25 19.98 -15.56
CA GLN A 60 16.13 20.72 -14.67
C GLN A 60 17.53 20.06 -14.57
N LEU A 61 17.59 18.73 -14.45
CA LEU A 61 18.85 17.98 -14.46
C LEU A 61 19.63 18.17 -15.77
N GLN A 62 18.94 18.23 -16.90
CA GLN A 62 19.57 18.47 -18.20
C GLN A 62 20.06 19.93 -18.32
N HIS A 63 19.25 20.90 -17.89
CA HIS A 63 19.59 22.30 -17.99
C HIS A 63 20.70 22.72 -17.02
N ASP A 64 20.62 22.32 -15.75
CA ASP A 64 21.49 22.81 -14.69
C ASP A 64 22.77 21.97 -14.54
N LEU A 65 22.67 20.66 -14.77
CA LEU A 65 23.77 19.71 -14.57
C LEU A 65 24.29 19.09 -15.87
N GLY A 66 23.70 19.44 -17.02
CA GLY A 66 24.13 18.93 -18.32
C GLY A 66 23.91 17.43 -18.55
N PHE A 67 22.95 16.81 -17.82
CA PHE A 67 22.66 15.38 -17.96
C PHE A 67 22.15 15.07 -19.37
N THR A 68 22.64 13.98 -19.94
CA THR A 68 22.18 13.47 -21.22
C THR A 68 20.86 12.68 -21.09
N ASP A 69 20.12 12.52 -22.19
CA ASP A 69 18.96 11.61 -22.21
C ASP A 69 19.35 10.17 -21.85
N THR A 70 20.55 9.76 -22.23
CA THR A 70 21.11 8.44 -21.88
C THR A 70 21.32 8.32 -20.37
N ALA A 71 21.88 9.34 -19.72
CA ALA A 71 22.06 9.35 -18.27
C ALA A 71 20.73 9.25 -17.53
N TYR A 72 19.73 10.01 -17.98
CA TYR A 72 18.39 9.93 -17.42
C TYR A 72 17.77 8.52 -17.59
N GLY A 73 17.88 7.95 -18.80
CA GLY A 73 17.38 6.61 -19.12
C GLY A 73 18.06 5.51 -18.28
N LEU A 74 19.37 5.61 -18.06
CA LEU A 74 20.11 4.71 -17.16
C LEU A 74 19.62 4.82 -15.71
N GLY A 75 19.42 6.03 -15.21
CA GLY A 75 18.87 6.25 -13.88
C GLY A 75 17.46 5.66 -13.71
N ALA A 76 16.60 5.79 -14.71
CA ALA A 76 15.28 5.17 -14.72
C ALA A 76 15.36 3.64 -14.72
N SER A 77 16.28 3.07 -15.50
CA SER A 77 16.52 1.62 -15.53
C SER A 77 17.06 1.09 -14.21
N LEU A 78 17.98 1.79 -13.57
CA LEU A 78 18.54 1.43 -12.27
C LEU A 78 17.48 1.45 -11.16
N PHE A 79 16.53 2.38 -11.23
CA PHE A 79 15.37 2.36 -10.33
C PHE A 79 14.58 1.05 -10.48
N VAL A 80 14.25 0.65 -11.70
CA VAL A 80 13.52 -0.59 -11.96
C VAL A 80 14.31 -1.82 -11.50
N ILE A 81 15.62 -1.85 -11.77
CA ILE A 81 16.50 -2.93 -11.30
C ILE A 81 16.50 -3.02 -9.78
N GLY A 82 16.67 -1.90 -9.08
CA GLY A 82 16.59 -1.84 -7.62
C GLY A 82 15.24 -2.34 -7.11
N TYR A 83 14.15 -1.88 -7.72
CA TYR A 83 12.79 -2.29 -7.35
C TYR A 83 12.61 -3.80 -7.48
N VAL A 84 12.88 -4.38 -8.65
CA VAL A 84 12.68 -5.81 -8.93
C VAL A 84 13.58 -6.69 -8.05
N LEU A 85 14.84 -6.29 -7.87
CA LEU A 85 15.80 -7.06 -7.08
C LEU A 85 15.40 -7.16 -5.60
N PHE A 86 14.85 -6.08 -5.04
CA PHE A 86 14.45 -6.00 -3.64
C PHE A 86 12.98 -6.33 -3.37
N GLU A 87 12.16 -6.55 -4.39
CA GLU A 87 10.74 -6.87 -4.23
C GLU A 87 10.55 -8.21 -3.50
N VAL A 88 11.25 -9.27 -3.91
CA VAL A 88 11.12 -10.60 -3.28
C VAL A 88 11.67 -10.60 -1.85
N PRO A 89 12.92 -10.16 -1.58
CA PRO A 89 13.42 -10.04 -0.21
C PRO A 89 12.56 -9.13 0.66
N GLY A 90 12.05 -8.03 0.10
CA GLY A 90 11.16 -7.09 0.78
C GLY A 90 9.87 -7.75 1.26
N ASN A 91 9.25 -8.56 0.40
CA ASN A 91 8.05 -9.30 0.75
C ASN A 91 8.30 -10.37 1.82
N MET A 92 9.44 -11.04 1.79
CA MET A 92 9.81 -11.99 2.85
C MET A 92 9.96 -11.30 4.22
N LEU A 93 10.57 -10.12 4.25
CA LEU A 93 10.70 -9.33 5.47
C LEU A 93 9.37 -8.77 5.95
N LEU A 94 8.45 -8.42 5.04
CA LEU A 94 7.09 -8.00 5.35
C LEU A 94 6.37 -9.02 6.25
N TYR A 95 6.45 -10.32 5.91
CA TYR A 95 5.82 -11.37 6.70
C TYR A 95 6.46 -11.53 8.09
N LYS A 96 7.76 -11.29 8.23
CA LYS A 96 8.48 -11.42 9.51
C LYS A 96 8.26 -10.22 10.43
N VAL A 97 8.30 -9.00 9.87
CA VAL A 97 8.26 -7.74 10.65
C VAL A 97 6.82 -7.27 10.90
N GLY A 98 5.89 -7.69 10.05
CA GLY A 98 4.49 -7.26 10.04
C GLY A 98 4.26 -6.02 9.17
N ALA A 99 3.13 -6.01 8.47
CA ALA A 99 2.81 -5.05 7.43
C ALA A 99 2.88 -3.58 7.89
N ARG A 100 2.35 -3.26 9.09
CA ARG A 100 2.34 -1.89 9.62
C ARG A 100 3.74 -1.28 9.76
N ARG A 101 4.66 -2.04 10.38
CA ARG A 101 6.04 -1.56 10.61
C ARG A 101 6.81 -1.52 9.31
N TRP A 102 6.57 -2.49 8.43
CA TRP A 102 7.24 -2.57 7.15
C TRP A 102 6.87 -1.43 6.22
N ILE A 103 5.58 -1.10 6.09
CA ILE A 103 5.10 0.02 5.28
C ILE A 103 5.64 1.35 5.84
N ALA A 104 5.61 1.55 7.16
CA ALA A 104 6.17 2.75 7.78
C ALA A 104 7.67 2.91 7.49
N ARG A 105 8.45 1.81 7.57
CA ARG A 105 9.87 1.80 7.20
C ARG A 105 10.07 2.19 5.74
N ILE A 106 9.28 1.60 4.81
CA ILE A 106 9.35 1.92 3.38
C ILE A 106 9.11 3.43 3.18
N MET A 107 8.04 3.98 3.72
CA MET A 107 7.69 5.39 3.57
C MET A 107 8.77 6.33 4.07
N ILE A 108 9.37 6.03 5.22
CA ILE A 108 10.45 6.85 5.81
C ILE A 108 11.72 6.73 4.96
N SER A 109 12.18 5.52 4.66
CA SER A 109 13.44 5.30 3.94
C SER A 109 13.37 5.82 2.51
N TRP A 110 12.25 5.60 1.83
CA TRP A 110 11.98 6.12 0.49
C TRP A 110 11.89 7.65 0.49
N GLY A 111 11.13 8.26 1.41
CA GLY A 111 11.03 9.71 1.52
C GLY A 111 12.37 10.39 1.77
N LEU A 112 13.24 9.80 2.63
CA LEU A 112 14.59 10.31 2.86
C LEU A 112 15.46 10.18 1.60
N ALA A 113 15.38 9.06 0.89
CA ALA A 113 16.14 8.85 -0.35
C ALA A 113 15.68 9.81 -1.46
N THR A 114 14.38 10.06 -1.58
CA THR A 114 13.83 11.06 -2.53
C THR A 114 14.27 12.48 -2.14
N ALA A 115 14.24 12.84 -0.86
CA ALA A 115 14.74 14.13 -0.40
C ALA A 115 16.24 14.32 -0.68
N ALA A 116 17.03 13.25 -0.60
CA ALA A 116 18.45 13.28 -0.93
C ALA A 116 18.75 13.60 -2.40
N MET A 117 17.75 13.45 -3.32
CA MET A 117 17.90 13.84 -4.73
C MET A 117 18.21 15.32 -4.91
N VAL A 118 17.83 16.19 -3.97
CA VAL A 118 18.16 17.63 -3.99
C VAL A 118 19.67 17.88 -3.94
N PHE A 119 20.44 16.94 -3.38
CA PHE A 119 21.90 17.06 -3.23
C PHE A 119 22.67 16.38 -4.38
N VAL A 120 21.98 15.97 -5.42
CA VAL A 120 22.61 15.36 -6.61
C VAL A 120 23.28 16.44 -7.45
N HIS A 121 24.58 16.25 -7.69
CA HIS A 121 25.39 17.11 -8.57
C HIS A 121 26.10 16.34 -9.68
N THR A 122 26.11 15.00 -9.61
CA THR A 122 26.79 14.15 -10.60
C THR A 122 25.89 13.00 -11.04
N GLU A 123 26.11 12.50 -12.26
CA GLU A 123 25.37 11.36 -12.80
C GLU A 123 25.50 10.12 -11.91
N TRP A 124 26.68 9.86 -11.32
CA TRP A 124 26.89 8.72 -10.44
C TRP A 124 26.08 8.78 -9.16
N GLN A 125 25.92 9.97 -8.58
CA GLN A 125 25.06 10.19 -7.42
C GLN A 125 23.59 9.96 -7.81
N PHE A 126 23.19 10.42 -8.98
CA PHE A 126 21.85 10.18 -9.53
C PHE A 126 21.58 8.69 -9.69
N TYR A 127 22.50 7.95 -10.33
CA TYR A 127 22.35 6.49 -10.50
C TYR A 127 22.23 5.75 -9.17
N GLY A 128 23.12 6.05 -8.23
CA GLY A 128 23.08 5.43 -6.90
C GLY A 128 21.80 5.70 -6.16
N LEU A 129 21.31 6.95 -6.18
CA LEU A 129 20.04 7.30 -5.53
C LEU A 129 18.82 6.69 -6.23
N ARG A 130 18.80 6.66 -7.56
CA ARG A 130 17.71 6.01 -8.31
C ARG A 130 17.61 4.53 -7.99
N PHE A 131 18.74 3.82 -7.94
CA PHE A 131 18.77 2.42 -7.51
C PHE A 131 18.28 2.28 -6.06
N LEU A 132 18.75 3.13 -5.15
CA LEU A 132 18.38 3.12 -3.74
C LEU A 132 16.88 3.39 -3.54
N ILE A 133 16.32 4.38 -4.24
CA ILE A 133 14.89 4.70 -4.20
C ILE A 133 14.07 3.49 -4.65
N GLY A 134 14.44 2.87 -5.77
CA GLY A 134 13.80 1.64 -6.23
C GLY A 134 13.84 0.51 -5.21
N ALA A 135 15.00 0.27 -4.61
CA ALA A 135 15.18 -0.73 -3.55
C ALA A 135 14.36 -0.42 -2.28
N MET A 136 14.24 0.86 -1.90
CA MET A 136 13.46 1.29 -0.73
C MET A 136 11.95 1.24 -0.96
N GLU A 137 11.48 1.56 -2.16
CA GLU A 137 10.07 1.48 -2.56
C GLU A 137 9.61 0.03 -2.77
N ALA A 138 10.53 -0.88 -3.04
CA ALA A 138 10.24 -2.29 -3.30
C ALA A 138 9.42 -2.92 -2.17
N GLY A 139 8.36 -3.64 -2.54
CA GLY A 139 7.43 -4.27 -1.60
C GLY A 139 6.35 -3.35 -1.03
N PHE A 140 6.26 -2.07 -1.44
CA PHE A 140 5.19 -1.17 -1.01
C PHE A 140 3.83 -1.64 -1.51
N ALA A 141 3.65 -1.80 -2.81
CA ALA A 141 2.38 -2.21 -3.39
C ALA A 141 1.89 -3.58 -2.87
N PRO A 142 2.68 -4.66 -2.93
CA PRO A 142 2.26 -5.94 -2.35
C PRO A 142 2.10 -5.87 -0.83
N GLY A 143 2.88 -5.05 -0.14
CA GLY A 143 2.76 -4.81 1.30
C GLY A 143 1.43 -4.20 1.69
N VAL A 144 0.96 -3.20 0.93
CA VAL A 144 -0.36 -2.59 1.13
C VAL A 144 -1.48 -3.58 0.82
N LEU A 145 -1.38 -4.31 -0.30
CA LEU A 145 -2.37 -5.33 -0.64
C LEU A 145 -2.46 -6.40 0.45
N TYR A 146 -1.32 -6.91 0.93
CA TYR A 146 -1.28 -7.83 2.06
C TYR A 146 -1.90 -7.22 3.33
N TYR A 147 -1.58 -5.98 3.66
CA TYR A 147 -2.15 -5.30 4.82
C TYR A 147 -3.68 -5.19 4.74
N LEU A 148 -4.21 -4.91 3.56
CA LEU A 148 -5.66 -4.89 3.34
C LEU A 148 -6.30 -6.28 3.54
N THR A 149 -5.59 -7.37 3.21
CA THR A 149 -6.12 -8.72 3.44
C THR A 149 -6.27 -9.07 4.92
N LEU A 150 -5.49 -8.45 5.79
CA LEU A 150 -5.58 -8.66 7.24
C LEU A 150 -6.80 -7.97 7.87
N TRP A 151 -7.30 -6.89 7.26
CA TRP A 151 -8.37 -6.06 7.82
C TRP A 151 -9.72 -6.26 7.12
N PHE A 152 -9.71 -6.72 5.86
CA PHE A 152 -10.93 -6.81 5.07
C PHE A 152 -11.22 -8.24 4.61
N PRO A 153 -12.46 -8.73 4.82
CA PRO A 153 -12.92 -10.00 4.26
C PRO A 153 -12.83 -10.04 2.74
N ALA A 154 -12.78 -11.24 2.16
CA ALA A 154 -12.61 -11.45 0.72
C ALA A 154 -13.65 -10.71 -0.13
N SER A 155 -14.89 -10.60 0.35
CA SER A 155 -16.01 -9.91 -0.34
C SER A 155 -15.80 -8.40 -0.53
N TYR A 156 -14.97 -7.76 0.31
CA TYR A 156 -14.70 -6.31 0.25
C TYR A 156 -13.38 -5.97 -0.44
N ARG A 157 -12.44 -6.93 -0.55
CA ARG A 157 -11.10 -6.69 -1.07
C ARG A 157 -11.10 -6.14 -2.50
N GLY A 158 -11.92 -6.72 -3.38
CA GLY A 158 -12.00 -6.28 -4.77
C GLY A 158 -12.36 -4.80 -4.89
N ARG A 159 -13.41 -4.35 -4.18
CA ARG A 159 -13.85 -2.96 -4.20
C ARG A 159 -12.82 -1.99 -3.63
N ILE A 160 -12.15 -2.38 -2.56
CA ILE A 160 -11.12 -1.56 -1.90
C ILE A 160 -9.88 -1.46 -2.78
N THR A 161 -9.44 -2.56 -3.39
CA THR A 161 -8.30 -2.58 -4.31
C THR A 161 -8.59 -1.74 -5.57
N SER A 162 -9.81 -1.80 -6.11
CA SER A 162 -10.21 -0.96 -7.25
C SER A 162 -10.16 0.54 -6.90
N LEU A 163 -10.57 0.93 -5.69
CA LEU A 163 -10.47 2.31 -5.23
C LEU A 163 -9.02 2.79 -5.11
N LEU A 164 -8.09 1.91 -4.70
CA LEU A 164 -6.66 2.25 -4.64
C LEU A 164 -6.08 2.47 -6.04
N PHE A 165 -6.40 1.60 -6.98
CA PHE A 165 -5.94 1.76 -8.37
C PHE A 165 -6.56 2.99 -9.04
N LEU A 166 -7.81 3.33 -8.71
CA LEU A 166 -8.44 4.55 -9.21
C LEU A 166 -7.75 5.82 -8.69
N ALA A 167 -7.21 5.79 -7.47
CA ALA A 167 -6.45 6.91 -6.90
C ALA A 167 -5.07 7.09 -7.55
N SER A 168 -4.57 6.09 -8.30
CA SER A 168 -3.28 6.11 -9.01
C SER A 168 -3.42 6.31 -10.53
N ALA A 169 -4.66 6.39 -11.03
CA ALA A 169 -4.99 6.63 -12.44
C ALA A 169 -5.28 8.11 -12.72
#